data_844500c301308ef134d3cd5b4159f389
#
_entry.id   844500c301308ef134d3cd5b4159f389
#
_cell.length_a   1.000
_cell.length_b   1.000
_cell.length_c   1.000
_cell.angle_alpha   90.00
_cell.angle_beta   90.00
_cell.angle_gamma   90.00
#
_symmetry.space_group_name_H-M   'P 1'
#
loop_
_entity.id
_entity.type
_entity.pdbx_description
1 polymer ?
#
loop_
_entity_poly.entity_id
_entity_poly.type
_entity_poly.pdbx_seq_one_letter_code
_entity_poly.pdbx_strand_id
1 'polypeptide(L)'
;MIEIGYSGDDNYPLGARSAGMATASVMMTDIWASANNQAGLGYLEQAEAALYYENRLNTKSLSQQAGIFAVPVKSTAIAINYRYFGFSKYNESKFGLAVGKKLGEKIALGVQMDYFHTHFAGDYGNYGVLCGEIGLLCEPVKNLTVGAHLFNISRSKQKANPDERVPTVMRFGLGYSIRDQATISVETEKDSRMDAVFKGGLEYNPIGELFLRCGVSTGHLYQYAFGLGYSWKSFTIDVAFSHHQILGYNPHISIIAKLW
;
A
#
# COMPACT_ATOMS: atom_id res chain seq x y z
N MET A 1 -15.86 12.05 20.47
CA MET A 1 -16.46 10.92 19.72
C MET A 1 -15.31 10.30 18.93
N ILE A 2 -14.84 9.13 19.35
CA ILE A 2 -13.68 8.47 18.72
C ILE A 2 -14.25 7.59 17.60
N GLU A 3 -14.36 8.13 16.40
CA GLU A 3 -14.61 7.32 15.22
C GLU A 3 -13.27 6.79 14.71
N ILE A 4 -12.82 5.69 15.30
CA ILE A 4 -11.76 4.86 14.69
C ILE A 4 -12.49 3.83 13.83
N GLY A 5 -13.08 4.29 12.75
CA GLY A 5 -13.62 3.42 11.73
C GLY A 5 -12.50 3.01 10.78
N TYR A 6 -11.68 2.03 11.11
CA TYR A 6 -10.99 1.25 10.09
C TYR A 6 -12.03 0.32 9.46
N SER A 7 -12.78 0.85 8.52
CA SER A 7 -13.55 0.07 7.57
C SER A 7 -12.57 -0.51 6.55
N GLY A 8 -12.75 -1.72 6.10
CA GLY A 8 -11.87 -2.33 5.10
C GLY A 8 -11.98 -1.72 3.71
N ASP A 9 -12.92 -0.82 3.49
CA ASP A 9 -12.96 0.08 2.33
C ASP A 9 -11.79 1.08 2.32
N ASP A 10 -10.96 1.08 3.38
CA ASP A 10 -9.79 1.93 3.45
C ASP A 10 -8.68 1.40 2.53
N ASN A 11 -8.20 2.24 1.62
CA ASN A 11 -7.05 1.91 0.76
C ASN A 11 -5.73 2.06 1.53
N TYR A 12 -5.54 1.19 2.55
CA TYR A 12 -4.32 1.18 3.35
C TYR A 12 -3.15 0.57 2.56
N PRO A 13 -1.96 1.20 2.57
CA PRO A 13 -0.79 0.67 1.87
C PRO A 13 -0.40 -0.73 2.31
N LEU A 14 -0.03 -1.59 1.36
CA LEU A 14 0.40 -2.96 1.60
C LEU A 14 1.92 -3.11 1.59
N GLY A 15 2.38 -4.22 2.20
CA GLY A 15 3.78 -4.62 2.27
C GLY A 15 4.47 -4.22 3.58
N ALA A 16 5.25 -5.15 4.15
CA ALA A 16 5.98 -4.89 5.40
C ALA A 16 7.09 -3.83 5.21
N ARG A 17 7.65 -3.68 3.99
CA ARG A 17 8.52 -2.57 3.63
C ARG A 17 7.83 -1.22 3.86
N SER A 18 6.62 -1.05 3.29
CA SER A 18 5.80 0.15 3.48
C SER A 18 5.45 0.37 4.95
N ALA A 19 4.99 -0.69 5.63
CA ALA A 19 4.64 -0.64 7.05
C ALA A 19 5.81 -0.17 7.94
N GLY A 20 7.04 -0.66 7.68
CA GLY A 20 8.26 -0.26 8.40
C GLY A 20 8.64 1.22 8.23
N MET A 21 8.11 1.88 7.20
CA MET A 21 8.29 3.31 6.91
C MET A 21 7.05 4.14 7.26
N ALA A 22 6.23 3.66 8.20
CA ALA A 22 4.95 4.28 8.60
C ALA A 22 4.04 4.60 7.39
N THR A 23 4.06 3.73 6.38
CA THR A 23 3.29 3.80 5.13
C THR A 23 3.61 4.99 4.22
N ALA A 24 4.78 5.64 4.37
CA ALA A 24 5.30 6.64 3.42
C ALA A 24 5.81 5.93 2.15
N SER A 25 4.91 5.53 1.25
CA SER A 25 5.21 4.57 0.17
C SER A 25 4.69 4.95 -1.22
N VAL A 26 4.04 6.10 -1.38
CA VAL A 26 3.45 6.52 -2.67
C VAL A 26 4.49 6.69 -3.79
N MET A 27 5.77 6.80 -3.47
CA MET A 27 6.88 6.94 -4.41
C MET A 27 7.64 5.62 -4.68
N MET A 28 7.27 4.51 -4.04
CA MET A 28 7.95 3.21 -4.19
C MET A 28 7.65 2.53 -5.52
N THR A 29 8.63 1.75 -6.02
CA THR A 29 8.59 1.12 -7.35
C THR A 29 8.70 -0.41 -7.31
N ASP A 30 8.51 -1.04 -6.15
CA ASP A 30 8.44 -2.50 -6.02
C ASP A 30 7.04 -3.04 -6.37
N ILE A 31 6.85 -4.37 -6.28
CA ILE A 31 5.56 -5.02 -6.59
C ILE A 31 4.39 -4.49 -5.74
N TRP A 32 4.68 -3.97 -4.51
CA TRP A 32 3.65 -3.38 -3.64
C TRP A 32 3.05 -2.10 -4.23
N ALA A 33 3.69 -1.51 -5.24
CA ALA A 33 3.14 -0.42 -6.03
C ALA A 33 1.77 -0.76 -6.65
N SER A 34 1.49 -2.04 -6.93
CA SER A 34 0.15 -2.49 -7.35
C SER A 34 -0.96 -2.05 -6.40
N ALA A 35 -0.67 -1.94 -5.11
CA ALA A 35 -1.64 -1.53 -4.10
C ALA A 35 -1.41 -0.11 -3.56
N ASN A 36 -0.21 0.44 -3.74
CA ASN A 36 0.20 1.70 -3.13
C ASN A 36 0.19 2.88 -4.09
N ASN A 37 0.71 2.68 -5.32
CA ASN A 37 0.69 3.63 -6.43
C ASN A 37 1.06 2.89 -7.73
N GLN A 38 0.10 2.56 -8.55
CA GLN A 38 0.24 1.68 -9.71
C GLN A 38 1.25 2.18 -10.76
N ALA A 39 1.60 3.47 -10.74
CA ALA A 39 2.64 4.00 -11.60
C ALA A 39 4.01 3.34 -11.33
N GLY A 40 4.28 2.92 -10.09
CA GLY A 40 5.51 2.22 -9.70
C GLY A 40 5.69 0.88 -10.40
N LEU A 41 4.62 0.22 -10.83
CA LEU A 41 4.69 -1.01 -11.61
C LEU A 41 5.45 -0.83 -12.94
N GLY A 42 5.43 0.35 -13.52
CA GLY A 42 6.15 0.65 -14.77
C GLY A 42 7.67 0.49 -14.67
N TYR A 43 8.21 0.36 -13.44
CA TYR A 43 9.64 0.15 -13.17
C TYR A 43 9.99 -1.32 -12.88
N LEU A 44 9.03 -2.24 -12.87
CA LEU A 44 9.31 -3.66 -12.71
C LEU A 44 10.04 -4.21 -13.93
N GLU A 45 11.13 -4.94 -13.70
CA GLU A 45 11.98 -5.50 -14.74
C GLU A 45 11.71 -6.99 -14.99
N GLN A 46 11.09 -7.68 -14.04
CA GLN A 46 10.83 -9.10 -14.10
C GLN A 46 9.47 -9.44 -13.48
N ALA A 47 8.97 -10.64 -13.78
CA ALA A 47 7.74 -11.12 -13.16
C ALA A 47 7.99 -11.36 -11.67
N GLU A 48 7.06 -10.92 -10.84
CA GLU A 48 7.15 -11.04 -9.39
C GLU A 48 5.83 -11.52 -8.79
N ALA A 49 5.94 -12.25 -7.70
CA ALA A 49 4.82 -12.60 -6.83
C ALA A 49 5.11 -12.14 -5.40
N ALA A 50 4.10 -11.68 -4.69
CA ALA A 50 4.25 -11.26 -3.32
C ALA A 50 3.09 -11.70 -2.44
N LEU A 51 3.40 -12.00 -1.17
CA LEU A 51 2.44 -12.31 -0.13
C LEU A 51 2.69 -11.40 1.07
N TYR A 52 1.60 -11.00 1.72
CA TYR A 52 1.61 -10.12 2.89
C TYR A 52 0.64 -10.62 3.94
N TYR A 53 1.04 -10.49 5.20
CA TYR A 53 0.22 -10.74 6.37
C TYR A 53 0.43 -9.64 7.40
N GLU A 54 -0.67 -9.14 7.96
CA GLU A 54 -0.72 -8.21 9.08
C GLU A 54 -1.67 -8.75 10.13
N ASN A 55 -1.28 -8.68 11.40
CA ASN A 55 -2.17 -8.97 12.51
C ASN A 55 -2.45 -7.68 13.28
N ARG A 56 -3.63 -7.11 13.05
CA ARG A 56 -4.04 -5.88 13.75
C ARG A 56 -4.47 -6.20 15.17
N LEU A 57 -3.99 -5.39 16.12
CA LEU A 57 -4.32 -5.50 17.54
C LEU A 57 -3.98 -6.87 18.15
N ASN A 58 -3.04 -7.60 17.58
CA ASN A 58 -2.71 -8.95 17.99
C ASN A 58 -3.95 -9.88 18.07
N THR A 59 -4.95 -9.63 17.26
CA THR A 59 -6.25 -10.31 17.24
C THR A 59 -6.46 -11.00 15.89
N LYS A 60 -6.61 -12.33 15.90
CA LYS A 60 -6.78 -13.14 14.68
C LYS A 60 -7.96 -12.69 13.81
N SER A 61 -9.03 -12.21 14.42
CA SER A 61 -10.23 -11.73 13.71
C SER A 61 -10.01 -10.40 12.96
N LEU A 62 -8.90 -9.72 13.20
CA LEU A 62 -8.53 -8.46 12.56
C LEU A 62 -7.26 -8.63 11.71
N SER A 63 -7.00 -9.84 11.23
CA SER A 63 -5.88 -10.09 10.33
C SER A 63 -6.18 -9.64 8.91
N GLN A 64 -5.16 -9.12 8.25
CA GLN A 64 -5.17 -8.78 6.84
C GLN A 64 -4.17 -9.67 6.09
N GLN A 65 -4.60 -10.17 4.95
CA GLN A 65 -3.79 -10.97 4.04
C GLN A 65 -3.86 -10.37 2.66
N ALA A 66 -2.75 -10.42 1.92
CA ALA A 66 -2.76 -9.99 0.53
C ALA A 66 -1.80 -10.81 -0.32
N GLY A 67 -2.13 -10.93 -1.59
CA GLY A 67 -1.30 -11.52 -2.61
C GLY A 67 -1.29 -10.66 -3.87
N ILE A 68 -0.13 -10.52 -4.49
CA ILE A 68 0.06 -9.78 -5.73
C ILE A 68 0.86 -10.64 -6.70
N PHE A 69 0.46 -10.60 -7.97
CA PHE A 69 1.24 -11.14 -9.07
C PHE A 69 1.35 -10.09 -10.16
N ALA A 70 2.58 -9.79 -10.60
CA ALA A 70 2.84 -8.76 -11.59
C ALA A 70 3.77 -9.28 -12.69
N VAL A 71 3.49 -8.89 -13.93
CA VAL A 71 4.27 -9.26 -15.10
C VAL A 71 4.60 -8.01 -15.92
N PRO A 72 5.89 -7.68 -16.10
CA PRO A 72 6.28 -6.61 -17.00
C PRO A 72 6.20 -7.07 -18.47
N VAL A 73 5.73 -6.16 -19.31
CA VAL A 73 5.69 -6.32 -20.76
C VAL A 73 6.26 -5.04 -21.39
N LYS A 74 7.56 -5.03 -21.68
CA LYS A 74 8.30 -3.84 -22.14
C LYS A 74 8.26 -2.73 -21.06
N SER A 75 7.76 -1.53 -21.41
CA SER A 75 7.64 -0.38 -20.50
C SER A 75 6.34 -0.38 -19.69
N THR A 76 5.57 -1.45 -19.73
CA THR A 76 4.28 -1.59 -19.05
C THR A 76 4.34 -2.81 -18.16
N ALA A 77 3.73 -2.79 -16.97
CA ALA A 77 3.48 -3.98 -16.20
C ALA A 77 1.98 -4.10 -15.88
N ILE A 78 1.50 -5.33 -15.86
CA ILE A 78 0.14 -5.69 -15.48
C ILE A 78 0.22 -6.46 -14.18
N ALA A 79 -0.62 -6.12 -13.22
CA ALA A 79 -0.68 -6.82 -11.94
C ALA A 79 -2.12 -7.15 -11.56
N ILE A 80 -2.28 -8.29 -10.91
CA ILE A 80 -3.48 -8.64 -10.16
C ILE A 80 -3.14 -8.60 -8.67
N ASN A 81 -4.03 -8.07 -7.88
CA ASN A 81 -3.89 -8.10 -6.43
C ASN A 81 -5.19 -8.55 -5.77
N TYR A 82 -5.02 -9.23 -4.65
CA TYR A 82 -6.11 -9.67 -3.80
C TYR A 82 -5.79 -9.31 -2.36
N ARG A 83 -6.74 -8.74 -1.64
CA ARG A 83 -6.67 -8.47 -0.22
C ARG A 83 -7.88 -9.05 0.47
N TYR A 84 -7.65 -9.67 1.62
CA TYR A 84 -8.68 -10.18 2.52
C TYR A 84 -8.46 -9.62 3.92
N PHE A 85 -9.51 -9.14 4.55
CA PHE A 85 -9.52 -8.67 5.93
C PHE A 85 -10.71 -9.25 6.66
N GLY A 86 -10.53 -9.64 7.92
CA GLY A 86 -11.62 -10.05 8.80
C GLY A 86 -11.70 -11.54 9.10
N PHE A 87 -12.90 -12.03 9.38
CA PHE A 87 -13.18 -13.39 9.82
C PHE A 87 -14.52 -13.90 9.28
N SER A 88 -14.91 -15.12 9.63
CA SER A 88 -16.09 -15.80 9.05
C SER A 88 -17.42 -15.05 9.16
N LYS A 89 -17.61 -14.21 10.19
CA LYS A 89 -18.85 -13.44 10.38
C LYS A 89 -18.84 -12.06 9.74
N TYR A 90 -17.63 -11.52 9.53
CA TYR A 90 -17.41 -10.25 8.85
C TYR A 90 -16.11 -10.30 8.11
N ASN A 91 -16.16 -10.14 6.81
CA ASN A 91 -14.94 -10.04 6.01
C ASN A 91 -15.13 -9.12 4.81
N GLU A 92 -14.00 -8.63 4.36
CA GLU A 92 -13.87 -7.75 3.23
C GLU A 92 -12.79 -8.28 2.30
N SER A 93 -13.11 -8.30 1.03
CA SER A 93 -12.20 -8.73 -0.02
C SER A 93 -12.08 -7.63 -1.07
N LYS A 94 -10.87 -7.37 -1.52
CA LYS A 94 -10.58 -6.45 -2.62
C LYS A 94 -9.85 -7.23 -3.72
N PHE A 95 -10.37 -7.17 -4.93
CA PHE A 95 -9.71 -7.64 -6.15
C PHE A 95 -9.33 -6.44 -6.99
N GLY A 96 -8.06 -6.30 -7.31
CA GLY A 96 -7.54 -5.22 -8.15
C GLY A 96 -6.90 -5.74 -9.42
N LEU A 97 -7.16 -5.06 -10.55
CA LEU A 97 -6.44 -5.21 -11.80
C LEU A 97 -5.73 -3.90 -12.11
N ALA A 98 -4.42 -3.93 -12.04
CA ALA A 98 -3.56 -2.76 -12.19
C ALA A 98 -2.74 -2.80 -13.47
N VAL A 99 -2.52 -1.63 -14.04
CA VAL A 99 -1.58 -1.42 -15.13
C VAL A 99 -0.71 -0.21 -14.80
N GLY A 100 0.61 -0.40 -14.82
CA GLY A 100 1.58 0.69 -14.69
C GLY A 100 2.42 0.79 -15.95
N LYS A 101 2.68 2.01 -16.42
CA LYS A 101 3.43 2.26 -17.65
C LYS A 101 4.42 3.40 -17.49
N LYS A 102 5.67 3.14 -17.84
CA LYS A 102 6.72 4.15 -17.95
C LYS A 102 6.59 4.89 -19.29
N LEU A 103 6.38 6.21 -19.23
CA LEU A 103 6.18 7.09 -20.39
C LEU A 103 7.47 7.83 -20.76
N GLY A 104 8.56 7.10 -20.95
CA GLY A 104 9.91 7.66 -21.12
C GLY A 104 10.74 7.44 -19.86
N GLU A 105 11.82 8.23 -19.68
CA GLU A 105 12.79 7.99 -18.61
C GLU A 105 12.31 8.47 -17.23
N LYS A 106 11.49 9.53 -17.21
CA LYS A 106 11.23 10.31 -15.99
C LYS A 106 9.80 10.25 -15.48
N ILE A 107 8.88 9.70 -16.23
CA ILE A 107 7.45 9.73 -15.87
C ILE A 107 6.86 8.34 -16.04
N ALA A 108 6.06 7.92 -15.07
CA ALA A 108 5.22 6.75 -15.16
C ALA A 108 3.80 7.06 -14.71
N LEU A 109 2.83 6.42 -15.33
CA LEU A 109 1.41 6.48 -15.00
C LEU A 109 0.91 5.09 -14.64
N GLY A 110 -0.07 5.04 -13.78
CA GLY A 110 -0.74 3.80 -13.41
C GLY A 110 -2.23 4.00 -13.24
N VAL A 111 -2.97 2.95 -13.53
CA VAL A 111 -4.41 2.88 -13.31
C VAL A 111 -4.76 1.53 -12.71
N GLN A 112 -5.82 1.49 -11.91
CA GLN A 112 -6.34 0.25 -11.37
C GLN A 112 -7.86 0.31 -11.29
N MET A 113 -8.47 -0.84 -11.49
CA MET A 113 -9.88 -1.07 -11.22
C MET A 113 -9.99 -2.10 -10.11
N ASP A 114 -10.74 -1.75 -9.07
CA ASP A 114 -10.97 -2.57 -7.89
C ASP A 114 -12.42 -3.00 -7.79
N TYR A 115 -12.61 -4.25 -7.36
CA TYR A 115 -13.88 -4.75 -6.88
C TYR A 115 -13.78 -5.06 -5.39
N PHE A 116 -14.48 -4.29 -4.59
CA PHE A 116 -14.66 -4.54 -3.16
C PHE A 116 -15.88 -5.42 -2.93
N HIS A 117 -15.75 -6.39 -2.07
CA HIS A 117 -16.82 -7.26 -1.64
C HIS A 117 -16.80 -7.36 -0.11
N THR A 118 -17.88 -6.95 0.52
CA THR A 118 -18.08 -7.04 1.97
C THR A 118 -19.13 -8.07 2.28
N HIS A 119 -18.81 -9.00 3.18
CA HIS A 119 -19.70 -10.05 3.67
C HIS A 119 -20.02 -9.83 5.14
N PHE A 120 -21.32 -9.87 5.45
CA PHE A 120 -21.83 -9.91 6.82
C PHE A 120 -22.62 -11.21 7.03
N ALA A 121 -22.34 -11.93 8.12
CA ALA A 121 -23.11 -13.11 8.48
C ALA A 121 -24.54 -12.73 8.91
N GLY A 122 -25.51 -13.63 8.64
CA GLY A 122 -26.92 -13.43 8.94
C GLY A 122 -27.66 -12.67 7.84
N ASP A 123 -28.71 -11.92 8.22
CA ASP A 123 -29.64 -11.27 7.29
C ASP A 123 -29.10 -9.96 6.66
N TYR A 124 -27.89 -9.56 7.00
CA TYR A 124 -27.28 -8.30 6.52
C TYR A 124 -26.76 -8.36 5.09
N GLY A 125 -26.52 -9.57 4.55
CA GLY A 125 -26.21 -9.81 3.15
C GLY A 125 -24.77 -9.47 2.73
N ASN A 126 -24.59 -9.39 1.40
CA ASN A 126 -23.30 -9.12 0.76
C ASN A 126 -23.39 -7.85 -0.07
N TYR A 127 -22.32 -7.08 -0.09
CA TYR A 127 -22.26 -5.83 -0.84
C TYR A 127 -21.01 -5.80 -1.71
N GLY A 128 -21.16 -5.27 -2.93
CA GLY A 128 -20.06 -5.10 -3.85
C GLY A 128 -20.02 -3.70 -4.42
N VAL A 129 -18.80 -3.15 -4.58
CA VAL A 129 -18.60 -1.83 -5.18
C VAL A 129 -17.37 -1.83 -6.08
N LEU A 130 -17.45 -1.13 -7.22
CA LEU A 130 -16.34 -0.90 -8.12
C LEU A 130 -15.74 0.48 -7.86
N CYS A 131 -14.40 0.54 -7.75
CA CYS A 131 -13.64 1.77 -7.60
C CYS A 131 -12.53 1.84 -8.64
N GLY A 132 -12.14 3.06 -9.03
CA GLY A 132 -10.99 3.32 -9.88
C GLY A 132 -9.89 4.02 -9.11
N GLU A 133 -8.64 3.72 -9.45
CA GLU A 133 -7.44 4.37 -8.93
C GLU A 133 -6.59 4.91 -10.07
N ILE A 134 -5.87 6.00 -9.80
CA ILE A 134 -4.86 6.56 -10.71
C ILE A 134 -3.61 6.91 -9.92
N GLY A 135 -2.46 6.61 -10.50
CA GLY A 135 -1.16 6.90 -9.95
C GLY A 135 -0.25 7.63 -10.93
N LEU A 136 0.64 8.45 -10.38
CA LEU A 136 1.69 9.15 -11.10
C LEU A 136 3.00 9.01 -10.32
N LEU A 137 4.10 8.73 -11.04
CA LEU A 137 5.46 8.90 -10.57
C LEU A 137 6.24 9.77 -11.54
N CYS A 138 7.10 10.62 -10.99
CA CYS A 138 7.99 11.48 -11.74
C CYS A 138 9.37 11.54 -11.07
N GLU A 139 10.44 11.46 -11.88
CA GLU A 139 11.83 11.66 -11.46
C GLU A 139 12.37 12.96 -12.07
N PRO A 140 12.02 14.14 -11.51
CA PRO A 140 12.39 15.44 -12.10
C PRO A 140 13.91 15.64 -12.17
N VAL A 141 14.62 15.18 -11.16
CA VAL A 141 16.09 15.17 -11.08
C VAL A 141 16.56 13.81 -10.54
N LYS A 142 17.82 13.49 -10.79
CA LYS A 142 18.42 12.24 -10.33
C LYS A 142 18.20 12.05 -8.82
N ASN A 143 17.83 10.85 -8.41
CA ASN A 143 17.62 10.42 -7.03
C ASN A 143 16.38 11.04 -6.33
N LEU A 144 15.60 11.89 -7.00
CA LEU A 144 14.37 12.45 -6.44
C LEU A 144 13.16 11.85 -7.16
N THR A 145 12.33 11.11 -6.44
CA THR A 145 11.07 10.59 -6.94
C THR A 145 9.91 11.36 -6.31
N VAL A 146 8.99 11.79 -7.14
CA VAL A 146 7.72 12.44 -6.74
C VAL A 146 6.59 11.48 -7.07
N GLY A 147 5.78 11.15 -6.09
CA GLY A 147 4.61 10.28 -6.25
C GLY A 147 3.31 10.98 -5.94
N ALA A 148 2.30 10.71 -6.75
CA ALA A 148 0.91 11.11 -6.48
C ALA A 148 -0.02 9.93 -6.77
N HIS A 149 -1.02 9.75 -5.93
CA HIS A 149 -2.00 8.68 -6.05
C HIS A 149 -3.38 9.16 -5.63
N LEU A 150 -4.40 8.75 -6.36
CA LEU A 150 -5.78 9.04 -6.07
C LEU A 150 -6.60 7.75 -6.10
N PHE A 151 -7.12 7.35 -4.95
CA PHE A 151 -8.03 6.24 -4.77
C PHE A 151 -9.48 6.70 -4.90
N ASN A 152 -10.32 5.85 -5.48
CA ASN A 152 -11.75 6.05 -5.70
C ASN A 152 -12.07 7.36 -6.46
N ILE A 153 -11.50 7.49 -7.64
CA ILE A 153 -11.80 8.62 -8.56
C ILE A 153 -13.27 8.65 -8.99
N SER A 154 -13.92 7.50 -8.99
CA SER A 154 -15.34 7.32 -9.36
C SER A 154 -16.31 7.82 -8.30
N ARG A 155 -15.85 8.09 -7.08
CA ARG A 155 -16.67 8.45 -5.92
C ARG A 155 -17.81 7.46 -5.68
N SER A 156 -17.49 6.19 -5.82
CA SER A 156 -18.46 5.09 -5.75
C SER A 156 -19.20 5.07 -4.40
N LYS A 157 -20.49 4.71 -4.46
CA LYS A 157 -21.35 4.60 -3.28
C LYS A 157 -21.49 3.13 -2.91
N GLN A 158 -21.54 2.83 -1.62
CA GLN A 158 -21.94 1.50 -1.16
C GLN A 158 -23.43 1.30 -1.41
N LYS A 159 -23.81 0.15 -2.00
CA LYS A 159 -25.21 -0.14 -2.30
C LYS A 159 -26.05 -0.42 -1.04
N ALA A 160 -25.41 -0.81 0.06
CA ALA A 160 -26.06 -1.13 1.32
C ALA A 160 -26.66 0.10 2.01
N ASN A 161 -25.95 1.21 1.94
CA ASN A 161 -26.38 2.48 2.48
C ASN A 161 -26.04 3.58 1.46
N PRO A 162 -27.06 4.13 0.75
CA PRO A 162 -26.83 5.15 -0.28
C PRO A 162 -26.14 6.42 0.24
N ASP A 163 -26.17 6.65 1.54
CA ASP A 163 -25.53 7.78 2.19
C ASP A 163 -24.05 7.47 2.55
N GLU A 164 -23.65 6.21 2.54
CA GLU A 164 -22.29 5.77 2.83
C GLU A 164 -21.49 5.61 1.51
N ARG A 165 -20.42 6.38 1.40
CA ARG A 165 -19.54 6.36 0.23
C ARG A 165 -18.21 5.74 0.61
N VAL A 166 -17.62 4.99 -0.33
CA VAL A 166 -16.20 4.63 -0.24
C VAL A 166 -15.39 5.92 -0.19
N PRO A 167 -14.44 6.07 0.74
CA PRO A 167 -13.64 7.29 0.83
C PRO A 167 -12.85 7.55 -0.45
N THR A 168 -12.63 8.82 -0.75
CA THR A 168 -11.63 9.23 -1.73
C THR A 168 -10.37 9.60 -0.98
N VAL A 169 -9.24 8.93 -1.31
CA VAL A 169 -7.95 9.15 -0.65
C VAL A 169 -6.96 9.70 -1.65
N MET A 170 -6.35 10.83 -1.32
CA MET A 170 -5.25 11.44 -2.08
C MET A 170 -3.96 11.27 -1.31
N ARG A 171 -2.91 10.84 -2.01
CA ARG A 171 -1.54 10.74 -1.49
C ARG A 171 -0.59 11.53 -2.37
N PHE A 172 0.29 12.25 -1.77
CA PHE A 172 1.38 12.95 -2.43
C PHE A 172 2.66 12.78 -1.62
N GLY A 173 3.76 12.43 -2.27
CA GLY A 173 5.00 12.19 -1.54
C GLY A 173 6.25 12.40 -2.38
N LEU A 174 7.37 12.52 -1.66
CA LEU A 174 8.70 12.69 -2.18
C LEU A 174 9.61 11.62 -1.59
N GLY A 175 10.44 11.00 -2.42
CA GLY A 175 11.49 10.08 -2.03
C GLY A 175 12.83 10.59 -2.53
N TYR A 176 13.83 10.64 -1.65
CA TYR A 176 15.19 11.02 -2.05
C TYR A 176 16.17 9.92 -1.67
N SER A 177 16.88 9.40 -2.70
CA SER A 177 17.88 8.35 -2.53
C SER A 177 19.27 8.96 -2.36
N ILE A 178 19.96 8.57 -1.29
CA ILE A 178 21.30 9.04 -0.93
C ILE A 178 22.29 7.91 -1.22
N ARG A 179 23.13 8.07 -2.23
CA ARG A 179 24.21 7.14 -2.61
C ARG A 179 23.75 5.69 -2.76
N ASP A 180 22.48 5.47 -3.15
CA ASP A 180 21.84 4.15 -3.27
C ASP A 180 21.85 3.30 -1.98
N GLN A 181 22.23 3.90 -0.85
CA GLN A 181 22.29 3.25 0.46
C GLN A 181 21.19 3.69 1.42
N ALA A 182 20.66 4.88 1.25
CA ALA A 182 19.58 5.37 2.10
C ALA A 182 18.49 6.05 1.27
N THR A 183 17.25 5.87 1.66
CA THR A 183 16.12 6.58 1.06
C THR A 183 15.31 7.26 2.16
N ILE A 184 15.13 8.56 2.01
CA ILE A 184 14.25 9.36 2.85
C ILE A 184 12.95 9.56 2.09
N SER A 185 11.82 9.30 2.74
CA SER A 185 10.49 9.47 2.16
C SER A 185 9.65 10.38 3.04
N VAL A 186 8.92 11.29 2.42
CA VAL A 186 7.90 12.10 3.07
C VAL A 186 6.60 12.00 2.25
N GLU A 187 5.48 11.87 2.94
CA GLU A 187 4.19 11.70 2.28
C GLU A 187 3.11 12.44 3.07
N THR A 188 2.17 13.04 2.35
CA THR A 188 0.90 13.50 2.93
C THR A 188 -0.23 12.68 2.33
N GLU A 189 -1.16 12.29 3.19
CA GLU A 189 -2.39 11.58 2.83
C GLU A 189 -3.59 12.36 3.31
N LYS A 190 -4.58 12.52 2.43
CA LYS A 190 -5.87 13.14 2.75
C LYS A 190 -7.01 12.21 2.34
N ASP A 191 -7.70 11.66 3.32
CA ASP A 191 -9.00 11.01 3.16
C ASP A 191 -10.10 12.10 3.15
N SER A 192 -11.13 11.91 2.35
CA SER A 192 -12.28 12.82 2.27
C SER A 192 -13.06 12.95 3.59
N ARG A 193 -12.91 11.99 4.50
CA ARG A 193 -13.62 11.91 5.79
C ARG A 193 -12.76 12.34 6.99
N MET A 194 -11.44 12.35 6.85
CA MET A 194 -10.47 12.52 7.94
C MET A 194 -9.53 13.71 7.69
N ASP A 195 -8.85 14.17 8.71
CA ASP A 195 -7.80 15.18 8.58
C ASP A 195 -6.58 14.63 7.81
N ALA A 196 -5.76 15.55 7.33
CA ALA A 196 -4.54 15.16 6.62
C ALA A 196 -3.54 14.52 7.57
N VAL A 197 -2.91 13.44 7.10
CA VAL A 197 -1.85 12.71 7.78
C VAL A 197 -0.53 13.00 7.08
N PHE A 198 0.52 13.30 7.86
CA PHE A 198 1.88 13.45 7.36
C PHE A 198 2.73 12.28 7.81
N LYS A 199 3.50 11.73 6.89
CA LYS A 199 4.30 10.53 7.09
C LYS A 199 5.74 10.80 6.71
N GLY A 200 6.67 10.25 7.47
CA GLY A 200 8.10 10.25 7.18
C GLY A 200 8.67 8.87 7.36
N GLY A 201 9.51 8.44 6.43
CA GLY A 201 10.17 7.14 6.46
C GLY A 201 11.64 7.25 6.08
N LEU A 202 12.44 6.38 6.66
CA LEU A 202 13.84 6.18 6.34
C LEU A 202 14.08 4.70 6.08
N GLU A 203 14.68 4.38 4.95
CA GLU A 203 15.22 3.06 4.63
C GLU A 203 16.73 3.19 4.49
N TYR A 204 17.47 2.31 5.15
CA TYR A 204 18.93 2.24 5.07
C TYR A 204 19.38 0.83 4.71
N ASN A 205 20.24 0.74 3.69
CA ASN A 205 20.81 -0.50 3.18
C ASN A 205 22.33 -0.51 3.42
N PRO A 206 22.81 -1.10 4.53
CA PRO A 206 24.24 -1.10 4.85
C PRO A 206 25.08 -2.03 3.97
N ILE A 207 24.54 -3.15 3.50
CA ILE A 207 25.32 -4.23 2.85
C ILE A 207 24.65 -4.84 1.61
N GLY A 208 23.74 -4.13 0.96
CA GLY A 208 23.07 -4.62 -0.26
C GLY A 208 21.87 -5.55 0.02
N GLU A 209 22.03 -6.57 0.84
CA GLU A 209 20.97 -7.53 1.14
C GLU A 209 20.12 -7.15 2.36
N LEU A 210 20.65 -6.35 3.30
CA LEU A 210 19.98 -6.00 4.55
C LEU A 210 19.38 -4.60 4.48
N PHE A 211 18.11 -4.47 4.85
CA PHE A 211 17.39 -3.20 4.92
C PHE A 211 16.91 -2.93 6.33
N LEU A 212 17.27 -1.76 6.85
CA LEU A 212 16.79 -1.23 8.12
C LEU A 212 15.81 -0.10 7.84
N ARG A 213 14.68 -0.09 8.50
CA ARG A 213 13.62 0.90 8.25
C ARG A 213 13.09 1.47 9.54
N CYS A 214 12.78 2.75 9.50
CA CYS A 214 11.98 3.39 10.54
C CYS A 214 11.07 4.44 9.92
N GLY A 215 9.99 4.75 10.61
CA GLY A 215 9.02 5.73 10.14
C GLY A 215 8.16 6.28 11.25
N VAL A 216 7.57 7.44 10.96
CA VAL A 216 6.62 8.12 11.82
C VAL A 216 5.49 8.67 10.98
N SER A 217 4.27 8.57 11.45
CA SER A 217 3.13 9.29 10.89
C SER A 217 2.44 10.12 11.96
N THR A 218 1.91 11.26 11.52
CA THR A 218 1.21 12.21 12.37
C THR A 218 -0.19 12.46 11.81
N GLY A 219 -1.19 12.35 12.66
CA GLY A 219 -2.57 12.66 12.39
C GLY A 219 -3.20 13.03 13.71
N HIS A 220 -4.42 12.57 13.97
CA HIS A 220 -4.98 12.66 15.32
C HIS A 220 -4.18 11.87 16.35
N LEU A 221 -3.44 10.85 15.91
CA LEU A 221 -2.61 9.99 16.74
C LEU A 221 -1.27 9.73 16.03
N TYR A 222 -0.22 9.66 16.83
CA TYR A 222 1.11 9.31 16.34
C TYR A 222 1.24 7.79 16.12
N GLN A 223 1.87 7.43 15.03
CA GLN A 223 2.28 6.05 14.76
C GLN A 223 3.79 6.03 14.53
N TYR A 224 4.45 5.07 15.16
CA TYR A 224 5.87 4.78 14.93
C TYR A 224 5.98 3.41 14.29
N ALA A 225 6.94 3.26 13.40
CA ALA A 225 7.18 2.00 12.72
C ALA A 225 8.68 1.68 12.63
N PHE A 226 8.98 0.38 12.68
CA PHE A 226 10.31 -0.15 12.47
C PHE A 226 10.20 -1.38 11.57
N GLY A 227 11.22 -1.59 10.74
CA GLY A 227 11.23 -2.73 9.82
C GLY A 227 12.63 -3.24 9.53
N LEU A 228 12.70 -4.53 9.21
CA LEU A 228 13.87 -5.23 8.72
C LEU A 228 13.50 -5.92 7.42
N GLY A 229 14.41 -5.87 6.44
CA GLY A 229 14.28 -6.60 5.19
C GLY A 229 15.56 -7.34 4.87
N TYR A 230 15.43 -8.51 4.28
CA TYR A 230 16.56 -9.28 3.79
C TYR A 230 16.28 -9.83 2.40
N SER A 231 17.16 -9.47 1.45
CA SER A 231 17.10 -9.96 0.07
C SER A 231 18.12 -11.07 -0.14
N TRP A 232 17.64 -12.24 -0.57
CA TRP A 232 18.48 -13.38 -0.88
C TRP A 232 18.12 -13.96 -2.23
N LYS A 233 19.02 -13.78 -3.19
CA LYS A 233 18.80 -14.21 -4.59
C LYS A 233 17.49 -13.61 -5.15
N SER A 234 16.51 -14.48 -5.43
CA SER A 234 15.21 -14.12 -5.99
C SER A 234 14.15 -13.81 -4.92
N PHE A 235 14.49 -13.87 -3.64
CA PHE A 235 13.52 -13.66 -2.55
C PHE A 235 13.88 -12.44 -1.73
N THR A 236 12.87 -11.66 -1.35
CA THR A 236 12.99 -10.62 -0.32
C THR A 236 11.96 -10.88 0.76
N ILE A 237 12.41 -10.95 2.00
CA ILE A 237 11.56 -11.11 3.18
C ILE A 237 11.66 -9.83 4.00
N ASP A 238 10.52 -9.26 4.32
CA ASP A 238 10.41 -8.08 5.16
C ASP A 238 9.55 -8.36 6.38
N VAL A 239 9.98 -7.86 7.53
CA VAL A 239 9.23 -7.87 8.78
C VAL A 239 9.17 -6.45 9.31
N ALA A 240 7.99 -6.01 9.77
CA ALA A 240 7.84 -4.71 10.38
C ALA A 240 6.92 -4.76 11.59
N PHE A 241 7.06 -3.76 12.45
CA PHE A 241 6.18 -3.50 13.58
C PHE A 241 5.75 -2.04 13.53
N SER A 242 4.45 -1.81 13.48
CA SER A 242 3.90 -0.48 13.67
C SER A 242 3.26 -0.39 15.06
N HIS A 243 3.49 0.72 15.73
CA HIS A 243 2.92 1.02 17.03
C HIS A 243 1.98 2.22 16.93
N HIS A 244 0.73 1.96 17.21
CA HIS A 244 -0.30 2.98 17.29
C HIS A 244 -0.61 3.30 18.76
N GLN A 245 -0.70 4.57 19.14
CA GLN A 245 -0.85 5.02 20.54
C GLN A 245 -2.00 4.33 21.31
N ILE A 246 -3.11 4.04 20.62
CA ILE A 246 -4.28 3.41 21.24
C ILE A 246 -4.32 1.91 20.95
N LEU A 247 -3.97 1.51 19.72
CA LEU A 247 -4.18 0.16 19.22
C LEU A 247 -2.99 -0.78 19.50
N GLY A 248 -1.87 -0.26 20.04
CA GLY A 248 -0.69 -1.06 20.38
C GLY A 248 0.11 -1.48 19.13
N TYR A 249 0.74 -2.65 19.22
CA TYR A 249 1.66 -3.16 18.20
C TYR A 249 0.94 -4.01 17.17
N ASN A 250 1.22 -3.74 15.88
CA ASN A 250 0.78 -4.54 14.76
C ASN A 250 2.01 -5.15 14.06
N PRO A 251 2.20 -6.46 14.11
CA PRO A 251 3.24 -7.14 13.32
C PRO A 251 2.82 -7.29 11.85
N HIS A 252 3.79 -7.09 10.97
CA HIS A 252 3.66 -7.23 9.52
C HIS A 252 4.76 -8.15 9.00
N ILE A 253 4.44 -9.01 8.07
CA ILE A 253 5.40 -9.82 7.33
C ILE A 253 5.04 -9.83 5.85
N SER A 254 6.06 -9.76 5.01
CA SER A 254 5.88 -9.93 3.57
C SER A 254 7.02 -10.70 2.94
N ILE A 255 6.72 -11.36 1.84
CA ILE A 255 7.69 -12.03 1.00
C ILE A 255 7.44 -11.64 -0.46
N ILE A 256 8.52 -11.35 -1.18
CA ILE A 256 8.53 -11.11 -2.63
C ILE A 256 9.38 -12.19 -3.26
N ALA A 257 8.88 -12.80 -4.32
CA ALA A 257 9.61 -13.74 -5.16
C ALA A 257 9.75 -13.16 -6.57
N LYS A 258 10.99 -12.98 -7.03
CA LYS A 258 11.35 -12.63 -8.39
C LYS A 258 11.41 -13.92 -9.22
N LEU A 259 10.66 -13.99 -10.31
CA LEU A 259 10.40 -15.27 -11.00
C LEU A 259 11.25 -15.42 -12.26
N TRP A 260 11.12 -14.55 -13.27
CA TRP A 260 11.87 -14.54 -14.53
C TRP A 260 11.86 -13.15 -15.15
#